data_b98fa275c44da77385360404472f5645
#
_entry.id   b98fa275c44da77385360404472f5645
#
_cell.length_a   1.000
_cell.length_b   1.000
_cell.length_c   1.000
_cell.angle_alpha   90.00
_cell.angle_beta   90.00
_cell.angle_gamma   90.00
#
_symmetry.space_group_name_H-M   'P 1'
#
loop_
_entity.id
_entity.type
_entity.pdbx_description
1 polymer ?
#
loop_
_entity_poly.entity_id
_entity_poly.type
_entity_poly.pdbx_seq_one_letter_code
_entity_poly.pdbx_strand_id
1 'polypeptide(L)'
;SAKGITAAILSGDLYPATAIGINLPNSDWVRHDFGSKSVTIANLTSAYAKAAHGSGMDQEFIIDDDTRNLVSQYGDVCDDLHTDLHECLGHGSARLFPTTDPAGLRAYGSTIEEARADLFALYYLGDQKLVDLGLTPNMDAHKSSYYTYLQNGALTQLVRITPGANIEEAHMRNRALIA
;
A
#
# COMPACT_ATOMS: atom_id res chain seq x y z
N SER A 1 -11.62 -12.95 -4.69
CA SER A 1 -12.05 -11.99 -5.72
C SER A 1 -11.76 -10.57 -5.27
N ALA A 2 -11.25 -9.73 -6.16
CA ALA A 2 -10.99 -8.31 -5.92
C ALA A 2 -12.12 -7.45 -6.50
N LYS A 3 -12.41 -6.31 -5.84
CA LYS A 3 -13.43 -5.35 -6.30
C LYS A 3 -13.04 -3.93 -5.91
N GLY A 4 -13.09 -3.00 -6.89
CA GLY A 4 -13.17 -1.58 -6.62
C GLY A 4 -14.60 -1.19 -6.24
N ILE A 5 -14.78 -0.43 -5.18
CA ILE A 5 -16.08 0.09 -4.73
C ILE A 5 -16.02 1.58 -4.48
N THR A 6 -17.19 2.20 -4.42
CA THR A 6 -17.37 3.56 -3.89
C THR A 6 -18.02 3.47 -2.52
N ALA A 7 -17.44 4.16 -1.54
CA ALA A 7 -17.97 4.22 -0.19
C ALA A 7 -18.29 5.66 0.21
N ALA A 8 -19.30 5.83 1.08
CA ALA A 8 -19.58 7.07 1.77
C ALA A 8 -19.61 6.79 3.28
N ILE A 9 -18.80 7.51 4.04
CA ILE A 9 -18.73 7.39 5.49
C ILE A 9 -19.23 8.69 6.08
N LEU A 10 -20.39 8.64 6.72
CA LEU A 10 -21.06 9.81 7.26
C LEU A 10 -20.78 10.01 8.74
N SER A 11 -20.48 8.91 9.45
CA SER A 11 -20.16 8.91 10.89
C SER A 11 -19.56 7.57 11.29
N GLY A 12 -19.04 7.47 12.50
CA GLY A 12 -18.53 6.23 13.09
C GLY A 12 -17.01 6.26 13.35
N ASP A 13 -16.49 5.16 13.86
CA ASP A 13 -15.10 5.03 14.32
C ASP A 13 -14.05 5.16 13.20
N LEU A 14 -14.46 4.97 11.95
CA LEU A 14 -13.57 5.14 10.79
C LEU A 14 -13.44 6.57 10.29
N TYR A 15 -14.18 7.53 10.87
CA TYR A 15 -14.05 8.94 10.53
C TYR A 15 -13.13 9.65 11.53
N PRO A 16 -12.14 10.45 11.10
CA PRO A 16 -11.75 10.80 9.71
C PRO A 16 -10.73 9.84 9.09
N ALA A 17 -10.28 8.81 9.80
CA ALA A 17 -9.29 7.86 9.32
C ALA A 17 -9.98 6.64 8.71
N THR A 18 -9.89 6.48 7.39
CA THR A 18 -10.58 5.43 6.65
C THR A 18 -9.58 4.56 5.90
N ALA A 19 -9.79 3.25 5.96
CA ALA A 19 -9.04 2.30 5.14
C ALA A 19 -9.32 2.56 3.64
N ILE A 20 -8.29 2.53 2.83
CA ILE A 20 -8.37 2.66 1.36
C ILE A 20 -8.46 1.31 0.66
N GLY A 21 -7.96 0.26 1.30
CA GLY A 21 -8.05 -1.13 0.87
C GLY A 21 -8.36 -2.05 2.05
N ILE A 22 -8.97 -3.18 1.77
CA ILE A 22 -9.35 -4.17 2.79
C ILE A 22 -9.25 -5.56 2.18
N ASN A 23 -8.55 -6.48 2.86
CA ASN A 23 -8.59 -7.90 2.55
C ASN A 23 -9.21 -8.68 3.71
N LEU A 24 -10.29 -9.38 3.48
CA LEU A 24 -11.03 -10.12 4.51
C LEU A 24 -11.38 -11.54 4.05
N PRO A 25 -11.51 -12.50 4.97
CA PRO A 25 -11.31 -12.43 6.43
C PRO A 25 -9.83 -12.46 6.83
N ASN A 26 -9.53 -12.04 8.06
CA ASN A 26 -8.17 -12.07 8.61
C ASN A 26 -7.79 -13.42 9.24
N SER A 27 -8.76 -14.33 9.35
CA SER A 27 -8.55 -15.64 9.96
C SER A 27 -8.02 -16.65 8.94
N ASP A 28 -6.83 -17.23 9.17
CA ASP A 28 -6.14 -18.11 8.22
C ASP A 28 -6.98 -19.32 7.81
N TRP A 29 -7.65 -19.99 8.77
CA TRP A 29 -8.46 -21.16 8.47
C TRP A 29 -9.68 -20.79 7.58
N VAL A 30 -10.28 -19.59 7.79
CA VAL A 30 -11.40 -19.13 6.96
C VAL A 30 -10.90 -18.80 5.54
N ARG A 31 -9.73 -18.18 5.41
CA ARG A 31 -9.11 -17.88 4.11
C ARG A 31 -8.77 -19.16 3.35
N HIS A 32 -8.28 -20.17 4.06
CA HIS A 32 -7.96 -21.47 3.47
C HIS A 32 -9.20 -22.18 2.93
N ASP A 33 -10.28 -22.25 3.73
CA ASP A 33 -11.46 -23.06 3.42
C ASP A 33 -12.48 -22.33 2.53
N PHE A 34 -12.60 -21.01 2.67
CA PHE A 34 -13.62 -20.19 2.00
C PHE A 34 -13.04 -19.10 1.07
N GLY A 35 -11.73 -18.93 1.06
CA GLY A 35 -11.06 -17.89 0.29
C GLY A 35 -11.14 -16.51 0.96
N SER A 36 -10.64 -15.50 0.24
CA SER A 36 -10.65 -14.10 0.69
C SER A 36 -11.24 -13.18 -0.38
N LYS A 37 -11.62 -11.97 0.07
CA LYS A 37 -12.03 -10.85 -0.79
C LYS A 37 -11.17 -9.66 -0.51
N SER A 38 -10.63 -9.07 -1.58
CA SER A 38 -9.99 -7.77 -1.55
C SER A 38 -10.97 -6.72 -2.08
N VAL A 39 -11.00 -5.58 -1.42
CA VAL A 39 -11.83 -4.44 -1.78
C VAL A 39 -10.96 -3.19 -1.73
N THR A 40 -10.95 -2.41 -2.81
CA THR A 40 -10.33 -1.08 -2.87
C THR A 40 -11.42 -0.03 -2.88
N ILE A 41 -11.28 1.04 -2.07
CA ILE A 41 -12.27 2.12 -1.99
C ILE A 41 -11.81 3.25 -2.92
N ALA A 42 -12.10 3.12 -4.20
CA ALA A 42 -11.55 3.93 -5.27
C ALA A 42 -11.82 5.44 -5.15
N ASN A 43 -12.96 5.84 -4.63
CA ASN A 43 -13.26 7.27 -4.44
C ASN A 43 -12.45 7.91 -3.31
N LEU A 44 -12.03 7.13 -2.32
CA LEU A 44 -11.16 7.63 -1.24
C LEU A 44 -9.72 7.75 -1.71
N THR A 45 -9.18 6.75 -2.41
CA THR A 45 -7.85 6.86 -3.02
C THR A 45 -7.75 8.07 -3.93
N SER A 46 -8.74 8.26 -4.82
CA SER A 46 -8.81 9.43 -5.70
C SER A 46 -8.92 10.76 -4.94
N ALA A 47 -9.66 10.80 -3.82
CA ALA A 47 -9.77 12.02 -3.01
C ALA A 47 -8.45 12.36 -2.31
N TYR A 48 -7.74 11.36 -1.78
CA TYR A 48 -6.42 11.56 -1.17
C TYR A 48 -5.38 12.00 -2.20
N ALA A 49 -5.34 11.38 -3.38
CA ALA A 49 -4.47 11.79 -4.46
C ALA A 49 -4.70 13.27 -4.84
N LYS A 50 -5.95 13.67 -5.05
CA LYS A 50 -6.31 15.07 -5.35
C LYS A 50 -5.91 16.03 -4.24
N ALA A 51 -6.06 15.65 -2.98
CA ALA A 51 -5.66 16.48 -1.85
C ALA A 51 -4.13 16.63 -1.73
N ALA A 52 -3.37 15.62 -2.15
CA ALA A 52 -1.91 15.65 -2.17
C ALA A 52 -1.35 16.53 -3.31
N HIS A 53 -2.05 16.57 -4.45
CA HIS A 53 -1.66 17.42 -5.57
C HIS A 53 -1.61 18.91 -5.16
N GLY A 54 -0.50 19.56 -5.49
CA GLY A 54 -0.31 20.99 -5.19
C GLY A 54 0.03 21.30 -3.73
N SER A 55 0.27 20.28 -2.88
CA SER A 55 0.71 20.49 -1.49
C SER A 55 2.12 21.12 -1.38
N GLY A 56 2.90 21.11 -2.45
CA GLY A 56 4.29 21.56 -2.46
C GLY A 56 5.30 20.51 -2.02
N MET A 57 4.84 19.35 -1.58
CA MET A 57 5.73 18.27 -1.08
C MET A 57 6.73 17.80 -2.14
N ASP A 58 6.28 17.58 -3.36
CA ASP A 58 7.15 17.09 -4.44
C ASP A 58 8.21 18.12 -4.82
N GLN A 59 7.85 19.41 -4.81
CA GLN A 59 8.79 20.51 -5.08
C GLN A 59 9.83 20.66 -3.98
N GLU A 60 9.46 20.44 -2.74
CA GLU A 60 10.35 20.61 -1.58
C GLU A 60 11.28 19.40 -1.39
N PHE A 61 10.77 18.18 -1.55
CA PHE A 61 11.48 16.97 -1.12
C PHE A 61 12.01 16.10 -2.26
N ILE A 62 11.60 16.31 -3.51
CA ILE A 62 12.22 15.64 -4.67
C ILE A 62 13.25 16.57 -5.29
N ILE A 63 14.52 16.17 -5.22
CA ILE A 63 15.67 17.04 -5.54
C ILE A 63 15.74 17.36 -7.05
N ASP A 64 15.50 16.38 -7.91
CA ASP A 64 15.71 16.52 -9.36
C ASP A 64 14.41 16.59 -10.14
N ASP A 65 14.45 17.31 -11.28
CA ASP A 65 13.29 17.50 -12.14
C ASP A 65 12.80 16.23 -12.83
N ASP A 66 13.72 15.32 -13.16
CA ASP A 66 13.37 14.07 -13.84
C ASP A 66 12.52 13.20 -12.95
N THR A 67 12.87 13.08 -11.67
CA THR A 67 12.06 12.35 -10.67
C THR A 67 10.73 13.06 -10.42
N ARG A 68 10.70 14.40 -10.32
CA ARG A 68 9.43 15.15 -10.18
C ARG A 68 8.50 14.92 -11.36
N ASN A 69 9.03 14.95 -12.57
CA ASN A 69 8.25 14.68 -13.78
C ASN A 69 7.73 13.24 -13.82
N LEU A 70 8.55 12.27 -13.41
CA LEU A 70 8.17 10.86 -13.33
C LEU A 70 7.01 10.67 -12.33
N VAL A 71 7.12 11.23 -11.14
CA VAL A 71 6.07 11.17 -10.10
C VAL A 71 4.80 11.89 -10.57
N SER A 72 4.91 13.07 -11.14
CA SER A 72 3.77 13.82 -11.67
C SER A 72 3.04 13.08 -12.79
N GLN A 73 3.76 12.32 -13.62
CA GLN A 73 3.18 11.62 -14.77
C GLN A 73 2.58 10.26 -14.40
N TYR A 74 3.18 9.54 -13.46
CA TYR A 74 2.85 8.13 -13.21
C TYR A 74 2.45 7.84 -11.76
N GLY A 75 2.64 8.78 -10.82
CA GLY A 75 2.42 8.56 -9.40
C GLY A 75 1.03 8.00 -9.12
N ASP A 76 -0.02 8.68 -9.56
CA ASP A 76 -1.40 8.28 -9.27
C ASP A 76 -1.72 6.86 -9.76
N VAL A 77 -1.38 6.53 -11.01
CA VAL A 77 -1.68 5.21 -11.55
C VAL A 77 -0.88 4.11 -10.86
N CYS A 78 0.36 4.41 -10.48
CA CYS A 78 1.21 3.43 -9.80
C CYS A 78 0.82 3.27 -8.33
N ASP A 79 0.36 4.30 -7.65
CA ASP A 79 -0.12 4.23 -6.27
C ASP A 79 -1.46 3.48 -6.17
N ASP A 80 -2.38 3.69 -7.12
CA ASP A 80 -3.60 2.88 -7.23
C ASP A 80 -3.28 1.40 -7.46
N LEU A 81 -2.37 1.10 -8.42
CA LEU A 81 -1.94 -0.26 -8.69
C LEU A 81 -1.16 -0.88 -7.52
N HIS A 82 -0.36 -0.09 -6.79
CA HIS A 82 0.31 -0.55 -5.59
C HIS A 82 -0.73 -1.06 -4.58
N THR A 83 -1.77 -0.27 -4.31
CA THR A 83 -2.85 -0.64 -3.40
C THR A 83 -3.55 -1.93 -3.87
N ASP A 84 -3.90 -2.02 -5.14
CA ASP A 84 -4.55 -3.20 -5.71
C ASP A 84 -3.67 -4.45 -5.63
N LEU A 85 -2.38 -4.34 -5.94
CA LEU A 85 -1.42 -5.44 -5.85
C LEU A 85 -1.13 -5.85 -4.40
N HIS A 86 -1.05 -4.89 -3.48
CA HIS A 86 -0.91 -5.13 -2.05
C HIS A 86 -2.06 -6.00 -1.53
N GLU A 87 -3.30 -5.60 -1.83
CA GLU A 87 -4.50 -6.32 -1.37
C GLU A 87 -4.70 -7.66 -2.11
N CYS A 88 -4.56 -7.68 -3.45
CA CYS A 88 -4.93 -8.83 -4.25
C CYS A 88 -3.83 -9.90 -4.33
N LEU A 89 -2.57 -9.50 -4.51
CA LEU A 89 -1.43 -10.40 -4.58
C LEU A 89 -0.67 -10.46 -3.26
N GLY A 90 -0.47 -9.35 -2.61
CA GLY A 90 0.14 -9.28 -1.29
C GLY A 90 -0.66 -10.15 -0.31
N HIS A 91 -1.66 -9.61 0.33
CA HIS A 91 -2.47 -10.35 1.29
C HIS A 91 -3.16 -11.58 0.70
N GLY A 92 -3.63 -11.48 -0.55
CA GLY A 92 -4.36 -12.56 -1.21
C GLY A 92 -3.54 -13.82 -1.49
N SER A 93 -2.21 -13.74 -1.58
CA SER A 93 -1.33 -14.88 -1.89
C SER A 93 -0.76 -15.57 -0.65
N ALA A 94 -0.97 -15.02 0.56
CA ALA A 94 -0.38 -15.56 1.79
C ALA A 94 -0.86 -16.99 2.07
N ARG A 95 0.10 -17.90 2.17
CA ARG A 95 -0.10 -19.27 2.62
C ARG A 95 1.02 -19.67 3.57
N LEU A 96 0.66 -20.11 4.75
CA LEU A 96 1.61 -20.67 5.69
C LEU A 96 1.98 -22.10 5.27
N PHE A 97 3.22 -22.50 5.52
CA PHE A 97 3.58 -23.91 5.42
C PHE A 97 2.78 -24.72 6.44
N PRO A 98 2.41 -25.99 6.15
CA PRO A 98 1.56 -26.81 7.02
C PRO A 98 2.07 -26.97 8.46
N THR A 99 3.39 -26.82 8.66
CA THR A 99 4.04 -26.94 9.96
C THR A 99 4.29 -25.60 10.67
N THR A 100 3.84 -24.50 10.09
CA THR A 100 4.08 -23.16 10.63
C THR A 100 3.03 -22.82 11.69
N ASP A 101 3.49 -22.45 12.88
CA ASP A 101 2.61 -21.85 13.89
C ASP A 101 2.25 -20.41 13.45
N PRO A 102 0.96 -20.10 13.18
CA PRO A 102 0.53 -18.74 12.84
C PRO A 102 0.89 -17.68 13.89
N ALA A 103 0.98 -18.10 15.16
CA ALA A 103 1.34 -17.21 16.27
C ALA A 103 2.86 -17.08 16.48
N GLY A 104 3.69 -17.79 15.70
CA GLY A 104 5.14 -17.85 15.89
C GLY A 104 5.85 -16.49 15.81
N LEU A 105 5.36 -15.58 14.99
CA LEU A 105 5.90 -14.21 14.86
C LEU A 105 5.41 -13.25 15.97
N ARG A 106 4.47 -13.65 16.80
CA ARG A 106 3.93 -12.87 17.94
C ARG A 106 3.59 -11.43 17.51
N ALA A 107 4.16 -10.45 18.22
CA ALA A 107 3.92 -9.01 17.96
C ALA A 107 4.44 -8.52 16.61
N TYR A 108 5.26 -9.29 15.90
CA TYR A 108 5.80 -8.92 14.59
C TYR A 108 4.99 -9.48 13.42
N GLY A 109 4.03 -10.35 13.66
CA GLY A 109 3.26 -11.01 12.61
C GLY A 109 2.61 -10.03 11.64
N SER A 110 1.89 -9.05 12.15
CA SER A 110 1.25 -8.02 11.33
C SER A 110 2.27 -7.17 10.56
N THR A 111 3.38 -6.78 11.20
CA THR A 111 4.44 -6.00 10.53
C THR A 111 5.06 -6.75 9.36
N ILE A 112 5.34 -8.05 9.53
CA ILE A 112 5.92 -8.88 8.47
C ILE A 112 4.92 -9.12 7.36
N GLU A 113 3.65 -9.31 7.68
CA GLU A 113 2.59 -9.47 6.67
C GLU A 113 2.42 -8.19 5.82
N GLU A 114 2.38 -7.01 6.45
CA GLU A 114 2.32 -5.73 5.74
C GLU A 114 3.58 -5.51 4.88
N ALA A 115 4.77 -5.80 5.42
CA ALA A 115 6.02 -5.71 4.67
C ALA A 115 6.01 -6.65 3.45
N ARG A 116 5.51 -7.86 3.62
CA ARG A 116 5.38 -8.83 2.53
C ARG A 116 4.41 -8.31 1.46
N ALA A 117 3.25 -7.79 1.85
CA ALA A 117 2.24 -7.29 0.93
C ALA A 117 2.76 -6.08 0.13
N ASP A 118 3.41 -5.12 0.79
CA ASP A 118 4.02 -3.96 0.14
C ASP A 118 5.18 -4.36 -0.80
N LEU A 119 6.06 -5.27 -0.38
CA LEU A 119 7.15 -5.75 -1.23
C LEU A 119 6.63 -6.51 -2.46
N PHE A 120 5.54 -7.26 -2.34
CA PHE A 120 4.87 -7.86 -3.49
C PHE A 120 4.40 -6.80 -4.47
N ALA A 121 3.72 -5.75 -3.98
CA ALA A 121 3.24 -4.68 -4.82
C ALA A 121 4.38 -3.96 -5.53
N LEU A 122 5.41 -3.53 -4.80
CA LEU A 122 6.57 -2.83 -5.35
C LEU A 122 7.32 -3.70 -6.39
N TYR A 123 7.47 -5.00 -6.12
CA TYR A 123 8.14 -5.91 -7.06
C TYR A 123 7.35 -6.08 -8.36
N TYR A 124 6.05 -6.37 -8.25
CA TYR A 124 5.23 -6.65 -9.44
C TYR A 124 4.84 -5.39 -10.23
N LEU A 125 4.89 -4.20 -9.63
CA LEU A 125 4.74 -2.94 -10.39
C LEU A 125 5.77 -2.81 -11.51
N GLY A 126 6.97 -3.37 -11.35
CA GLY A 126 8.03 -3.42 -12.36
C GLY A 126 7.93 -4.61 -13.34
N ASP A 127 6.86 -5.40 -13.30
CA ASP A 127 6.71 -6.56 -14.19
C ASP A 127 6.19 -6.13 -15.57
N GLN A 128 6.84 -6.61 -16.64
CA GLN A 128 6.42 -6.39 -18.02
C GLN A 128 4.95 -6.75 -18.26
N LYS A 129 4.44 -7.71 -17.52
CA LYS A 129 3.05 -8.14 -17.63
C LYS A 129 2.04 -7.02 -17.39
N LEU A 130 2.34 -6.06 -16.51
CA LEU A 130 1.45 -4.91 -16.29
C LEU A 130 1.41 -3.98 -17.50
N VAL A 131 2.54 -3.80 -18.17
CA VAL A 131 2.58 -3.07 -19.45
C VAL A 131 1.81 -3.80 -20.53
N ASP A 132 2.02 -5.11 -20.66
CA ASP A 132 1.32 -5.95 -21.66
C ASP A 132 -0.21 -5.96 -21.47
N LEU A 133 -0.66 -5.82 -20.22
CA LEU A 133 -2.08 -5.70 -19.86
C LEU A 133 -2.62 -4.27 -20.00
N GLY A 134 -1.76 -3.28 -20.29
CA GLY A 134 -2.14 -1.88 -20.37
C GLY A 134 -2.47 -1.24 -19.02
N LEU A 135 -2.01 -1.85 -17.91
CA LEU A 135 -2.21 -1.35 -16.55
C LEU A 135 -1.18 -0.28 -16.20
N THR A 136 0.06 -0.43 -16.67
CA THR A 136 1.07 0.62 -16.63
C THR A 136 1.45 1.05 -18.06
N PRO A 137 1.76 2.33 -18.29
CA PRO A 137 2.02 2.83 -19.65
C PRO A 137 3.38 2.36 -20.22
N ASN A 138 4.36 2.10 -19.37
CA ASN A 138 5.71 1.66 -19.77
C ASN A 138 6.46 1.07 -18.57
N MET A 139 7.68 0.55 -18.83
CA MET A 139 8.54 -0.08 -17.85
C MET A 139 9.22 0.88 -16.87
N ASP A 140 9.15 2.19 -17.08
CA ASP A 140 9.73 3.18 -16.15
C ASP A 140 8.71 3.70 -15.14
N ALA A 141 7.42 3.54 -15.40
CA ALA A 141 6.34 4.08 -14.56
C ALA A 141 6.45 3.62 -13.09
N HIS A 142 6.81 2.35 -12.85
CA HIS A 142 6.93 1.79 -11.49
C HIS A 142 7.92 2.54 -10.60
N LYS A 143 8.92 3.19 -11.17
CA LYS A 143 9.92 3.97 -10.41
C LYS A 143 9.27 5.11 -9.63
N SER A 144 8.16 5.68 -10.14
CA SER A 144 7.41 6.71 -9.42
C SER A 144 6.89 6.19 -8.07
N SER A 145 6.39 4.95 -8.03
CA SER A 145 5.88 4.34 -6.80
C SER A 145 6.98 4.13 -5.75
N TYR A 146 8.21 3.88 -6.14
CA TYR A 146 9.32 3.77 -5.18
C TYR A 146 9.57 5.10 -4.47
N TYR A 147 9.54 6.21 -5.21
CA TYR A 147 9.70 7.54 -4.62
C TYR A 147 8.51 7.93 -3.74
N THR A 148 7.28 7.77 -4.24
CA THR A 148 6.07 8.09 -3.47
C THR A 148 5.94 7.21 -2.22
N TYR A 149 6.31 5.93 -2.31
CA TYR A 149 6.32 5.02 -1.17
C TYR A 149 7.28 5.50 -0.06
N LEU A 150 8.53 5.83 -0.42
CA LEU A 150 9.54 6.31 0.53
C LEU A 150 9.14 7.67 1.11
N GLN A 151 8.68 8.59 0.27
CA GLN A 151 8.22 9.91 0.69
C GLN A 151 7.04 9.82 1.64
N ASN A 152 6.03 9.02 1.33
CA ASN A 152 4.89 8.79 2.21
C ASN A 152 5.32 8.16 3.55
N GLY A 153 6.19 7.16 3.51
CA GLY A 153 6.72 6.54 4.71
C GLY A 153 7.45 7.53 5.61
N ALA A 154 8.41 8.25 5.06
CA ALA A 154 9.26 9.19 5.80
C ALA A 154 8.50 10.45 6.24
N LEU A 155 7.77 11.10 5.32
CA LEU A 155 7.26 12.45 5.51
C LEU A 155 5.78 12.51 5.91
N THR A 156 5.04 11.41 5.82
CA THR A 156 3.62 11.37 6.18
C THR A 156 3.35 10.45 7.37
N GLN A 157 3.95 9.27 7.39
CA GLN A 157 3.68 8.29 8.44
C GLN A 157 4.66 8.41 9.62
N LEU A 158 5.96 8.31 9.38
CA LEU A 158 6.96 8.28 10.45
C LEU A 158 7.08 9.61 11.20
N VAL A 159 6.78 10.74 10.59
CA VAL A 159 6.76 12.05 11.27
C VAL A 159 5.73 12.14 12.41
N ARG A 160 4.75 11.24 12.44
CA ARG A 160 3.74 11.16 13.51
C ARG A 160 4.28 10.52 14.78
N ILE A 161 5.43 9.86 14.72
CA ILE A 161 6.03 9.19 15.86
C ILE A 161 6.82 10.21 16.68
N THR A 162 6.52 10.29 17.96
CA THR A 162 7.30 11.10 18.88
C THR A 162 8.75 10.59 18.92
N PRO A 163 9.77 11.45 18.73
CA PRO A 163 11.16 11.03 18.77
C PRO A 163 11.50 10.24 20.05
N GLY A 164 12.08 9.06 19.87
CA GLY A 164 12.41 8.14 20.96
C GLY A 164 11.28 7.21 21.41
N ALA A 165 10.05 7.37 20.90
CA ALA A 165 8.95 6.44 21.15
C ALA A 165 9.07 5.18 20.29
N ASN A 166 8.45 4.10 20.77
CA ASN A 166 8.32 2.88 19.98
C ASN A 166 7.31 3.08 18.85
N ILE A 167 7.59 2.48 17.70
CA ILE A 167 6.64 2.39 16.61
C ILE A 167 5.73 1.18 16.88
N GLU A 168 4.47 1.40 17.18
CA GLU A 168 3.53 0.33 17.56
C GLU A 168 2.63 -0.14 16.42
N GLU A 169 2.33 0.75 15.48
CA GLU A 169 1.45 0.46 14.34
C GLU A 169 2.18 -0.32 13.24
N ALA A 170 1.54 -1.37 12.69
CA ALA A 170 2.17 -2.34 11.79
C ALA A 170 2.64 -1.72 10.47
N HIS A 171 1.84 -0.82 9.88
CA HIS A 171 2.22 -0.15 8.62
C HIS A 171 3.40 0.80 8.82
N MET A 172 3.44 1.54 9.95
CA MET A 172 4.57 2.41 10.25
C MET A 172 5.85 1.62 10.54
N ARG A 173 5.75 0.45 11.21
CA ARG A 173 6.88 -0.48 11.38
C ARG A 173 7.38 -1.02 10.05
N ASN A 174 6.46 -1.41 9.18
CA ASN A 174 6.76 -1.84 7.83
C ASN A 174 7.47 -0.75 7.03
N ARG A 175 6.96 0.50 7.07
CA ARG A 175 7.62 1.64 6.40
C ARG A 175 9.03 1.88 6.94
N ALA A 176 9.24 1.80 8.23
CA ALA A 176 10.56 1.92 8.84
C ALA A 176 11.50 0.73 8.51
N LEU A 177 10.95 -0.43 8.16
CA LEU A 177 11.72 -1.60 7.75
C LEU A 177 12.19 -1.50 6.30
N ILE A 178 11.35 -0.98 5.39
CA ILE A 178 11.61 -0.97 3.95
C ILE A 178 12.34 0.31 3.52
N ALA A 179 12.01 1.46 4.12
CA ALA A 179 12.62 2.75 3.80
C ALA A 179 13.96 2.94 4.54
#